data_d849dc1efa6fbae32e646a7f0f5e7c28
#
_entry.id   d849dc1efa6fbae32e646a7f0f5e7c28
#
_cell.length_a   1.000
_cell.length_b   1.000
_cell.length_c   1.000
_cell.angle_alpha   90.00
_cell.angle_beta   90.00
_cell.angle_gamma   90.00
#
_symmetry.space_group_name_H-M   'P 1'
#
loop_
_entity.id
_entity.type
_entity.pdbx_description
1 polymer ?
#
loop_
_entity_poly.entity_id
_entity_poly.type
_entity_poly.pdbx_seq_one_letter_code
_entity_poly.pdbx_strand_id
1 'polypeptide(L)'
;MQIDALPSYVVVVAATNHDSLLDKAAWRRFQIRLEIPKPTRSNLDEYYRFFEKEKDFRFGLQSSTLAKKTLGVSYAEAEEFALSIYRQYILSLPNGNAKEITEKSIRSWQSQVITAHKNQEGVETCQTDL
;
A
#
# COMPACT_ATOMS: atom_id res chain seq x y z
N MET A 1 29.93 -1.38 -5.03
CA MET A 1 29.60 -1.56 -3.61
C MET A 1 30.17 -2.92 -3.19
N GLN A 2 31.13 -2.92 -2.26
CA GLN A 2 31.88 -4.13 -1.91
C GLN A 2 31.24 -4.83 -0.70
N ILE A 3 30.12 -5.52 -0.93
CA ILE A 3 29.47 -6.32 0.12
C ILE A 3 30.37 -7.47 0.57
N ASP A 4 31.19 -8.01 -0.35
CA ASP A 4 32.09 -9.15 -0.11
C ASP A 4 33.29 -8.80 0.79
N ALA A 5 33.56 -7.51 1.00
CA ALA A 5 34.66 -7.03 1.84
C ALA A 5 34.23 -6.76 3.30
N LEU A 6 32.95 -7.00 3.63
CA LEU A 6 32.43 -6.77 4.97
C LEU A 6 32.87 -7.88 5.93
N PRO A 7 33.19 -7.53 7.20
CA PRO A 7 33.48 -8.53 8.21
C PRO A 7 32.31 -9.50 8.45
N SER A 8 32.61 -10.73 8.83
CA SER A 8 31.63 -11.81 9.01
C SER A 8 30.56 -11.55 10.10
N TYR A 9 30.79 -10.58 10.98
CA TYR A 9 29.85 -10.17 12.03
C TYR A 9 28.87 -9.06 11.57
N VAL A 10 28.98 -8.59 10.32
CA VAL A 10 28.10 -7.55 9.79
C VAL A 10 26.90 -8.20 9.11
N VAL A 11 25.71 -7.76 9.49
CA VAL A 11 24.45 -8.13 8.83
C VAL A 11 24.04 -7.01 7.89
N VAL A 12 23.84 -7.35 6.62
CA VAL A 12 23.37 -6.42 5.59
C VAL A 12 21.93 -6.72 5.28
N VAL A 13 21.07 -5.74 5.44
CA VAL A 13 19.66 -5.81 5.07
C VAL A 13 19.41 -4.80 3.96
N ALA A 14 18.87 -5.26 2.84
CA ALA A 14 18.49 -4.42 1.71
C ALA A 14 17.00 -4.60 1.40
N ALA A 15 16.33 -3.53 1.02
CA ALA A 15 14.95 -3.54 0.57
C ALA A 15 14.85 -2.87 -0.80
N THR A 16 14.02 -3.42 -1.67
CA THR A 16 13.73 -2.86 -2.99
C THR A 16 12.31 -3.17 -3.40
N ASN A 17 11.69 -2.27 -4.14
CA ASN A 17 10.42 -2.49 -4.84
C ASN A 17 10.64 -2.77 -6.34
N HIS A 18 11.89 -2.86 -6.80
CA HIS A 18 12.29 -3.10 -8.18
C HIS A 18 13.30 -4.25 -8.25
N ASP A 19 12.83 -5.46 -8.03
CA ASP A 19 13.66 -6.67 -8.08
C ASP A 19 14.27 -6.92 -9.46
N SER A 20 13.56 -6.54 -10.53
CA SER A 20 14.01 -6.65 -11.92
C SER A 20 15.22 -5.76 -12.26
N LEU A 21 15.45 -4.67 -11.51
CA LEU A 21 16.59 -3.78 -11.68
C LEU A 21 17.85 -4.25 -10.94
N LEU A 22 17.73 -5.25 -10.08
CA LEU A 22 18.87 -5.82 -9.38
C LEU A 22 19.60 -6.82 -10.28
N ASP A 23 20.89 -6.58 -10.47
CA ASP A 23 21.77 -7.51 -11.15
C ASP A 23 21.77 -8.90 -10.47
N LYS A 24 21.81 -9.96 -11.28
CA LYS A 24 21.90 -11.35 -10.80
C LYS A 24 23.11 -11.57 -9.87
N ALA A 25 24.20 -10.82 -10.07
CA ALA A 25 25.36 -10.88 -9.20
C ALA A 25 25.10 -10.28 -7.81
N ALA A 26 24.30 -9.22 -7.73
CA ALA A 26 23.85 -8.65 -6.46
C ALA A 26 22.93 -9.63 -5.71
N TRP A 27 21.99 -10.25 -6.41
CA TRP A 27 21.07 -11.24 -5.84
C TRP A 27 21.80 -12.45 -5.22
N ARG A 28 22.90 -12.92 -5.80
CA ARG A 28 23.66 -14.07 -5.29
C ARG A 28 24.37 -13.80 -3.96
N ARG A 29 24.52 -12.53 -3.57
CA ARG A 29 25.20 -12.14 -2.33
C ARG A 29 24.27 -12.14 -1.11
N PHE A 30 22.96 -12.15 -1.34
CA PHE A 30 21.98 -12.24 -0.25
C PHE A 30 21.60 -13.70 0.02
N GLN A 31 21.86 -14.16 1.24
CA GLN A 31 21.61 -15.52 1.66
C GLN A 31 20.11 -15.80 1.87
N ILE A 32 19.39 -14.78 2.32
CA ILE A 32 17.95 -14.85 2.60
C ILE A 32 17.25 -13.81 1.73
N ARG A 33 16.16 -14.22 1.09
CA ARG A 33 15.30 -13.37 0.29
C ARG A 33 13.89 -13.49 0.81
N LEU A 34 13.30 -12.35 1.11
CA LEU A 34 11.93 -12.28 1.61
C LEU A 34 11.11 -11.44 0.63
N GLU A 35 10.05 -12.02 0.14
CA GLU A 35 9.04 -11.30 -0.63
C GLU A 35 7.91 -10.90 0.31
N ILE A 36 7.52 -9.63 0.30
CA ILE A 36 6.39 -9.11 1.07
C ILE A 36 5.22 -8.95 0.09
N PRO A 37 4.26 -9.90 0.08
CA PRO A 37 3.12 -9.82 -0.81
C PRO A 37 2.17 -8.70 -0.41
N LYS A 38 1.29 -8.32 -1.34
CA LYS A 38 0.17 -7.42 -1.02
C LYS A 38 -0.71 -8.04 0.07
N PRO A 39 -1.29 -7.22 0.96
CA PRO A 39 -2.14 -7.71 2.03
C PRO A 39 -3.39 -8.41 1.49
N THR A 40 -3.77 -9.49 2.15
CA THR A 40 -5.06 -10.15 1.94
C THR A 40 -6.20 -9.31 2.54
N ARG A 41 -7.43 -9.65 2.22
CA ARG A 41 -8.61 -9.02 2.84
C ARG A 41 -8.58 -9.12 4.37
N SER A 42 -8.15 -10.26 4.92
CA SER A 42 -8.04 -10.46 6.37
C SER A 42 -6.98 -9.55 6.98
N ASN A 43 -5.83 -9.43 6.32
CA ASN A 43 -4.76 -8.53 6.77
C ASN A 43 -5.20 -7.06 6.77
N LEU A 44 -5.94 -6.63 5.73
CA LEU A 44 -6.48 -5.27 5.66
C LEU A 44 -7.54 -5.01 6.74
N ASP A 45 -8.41 -6.00 7.03
CA ASP A 45 -9.40 -5.89 8.11
C ASP A 45 -8.71 -5.71 9.48
N GLU A 46 -7.69 -6.51 9.76
CA GLU A 46 -6.89 -6.40 10.97
C GLU A 46 -6.14 -5.06 11.04
N TYR A 47 -5.57 -4.61 9.94
CA TYR A 47 -4.88 -3.32 9.84
C TYR A 47 -5.81 -2.15 10.16
N TYR A 48 -7.01 -2.11 9.58
CA TYR A 48 -7.96 -1.02 9.84
C TYR A 48 -8.46 -1.02 11.29
N ARG A 49 -8.66 -2.19 11.90
CA ARG A 49 -8.97 -2.28 13.34
C ARG A 49 -7.82 -1.78 14.21
N PHE A 50 -6.60 -2.13 13.86
CA PHE A 50 -5.40 -1.63 14.54
C PHE A 50 -5.31 -0.11 14.45
N PHE A 51 -5.52 0.45 13.25
CA PHE A 51 -5.52 1.90 13.01
C PHE A 51 -6.57 2.62 13.85
N GLU A 52 -7.81 2.11 13.88
CA GLU A 52 -8.90 2.67 14.70
C GLU A 52 -8.52 2.70 16.18
N LYS A 53 -7.89 1.64 16.67
CA LYS A 53 -7.45 1.55 18.07
C LYS A 53 -6.29 2.48 18.37
N GLU A 54 -5.31 2.57 17.49
CA GLU A 54 -4.12 3.40 17.68
C GLU A 54 -4.46 4.90 17.67
N LYS A 55 -5.35 5.31 16.78
CA LYS A 55 -5.73 6.72 16.60
C LYS A 55 -6.94 7.14 17.43
N ASP A 56 -7.53 6.24 18.23
CA ASP A 56 -8.79 6.48 18.93
C ASP A 56 -9.86 7.09 17.99
N PHE A 57 -9.99 6.49 16.81
CA PHE A 57 -10.81 6.97 15.70
C PHE A 57 -11.71 5.85 15.20
N ARG A 58 -12.83 6.19 14.59
CA ARG A 58 -13.75 5.24 13.93
C ARG A 58 -14.04 5.71 12.52
N PHE A 59 -13.87 4.82 11.55
CA PHE A 59 -14.22 5.11 10.14
C PHE A 59 -15.73 5.25 9.91
N GLY A 60 -16.54 4.79 10.86
CA GLY A 60 -18.00 4.77 10.72
C GLY A 60 -18.52 3.66 9.79
N LEU A 61 -17.64 2.85 9.23
CA LEU A 61 -17.93 1.62 8.50
C LEU A 61 -17.19 0.45 9.15
N GLN A 62 -17.67 -0.77 8.94
CA GLN A 62 -16.96 -1.94 9.42
C GLN A 62 -15.60 -2.09 8.69
N SER A 63 -14.56 -2.44 9.43
CA SER A 63 -13.21 -2.68 8.90
C SER A 63 -13.20 -3.72 7.78
N SER A 64 -14.04 -4.76 7.89
CA SER A 64 -14.21 -5.78 6.85
C SER A 64 -14.79 -5.24 5.54
N THR A 65 -15.63 -4.19 5.62
CA THR A 65 -16.15 -3.49 4.44
C THR A 65 -15.07 -2.64 3.79
N LEU A 66 -14.28 -1.91 4.59
CA LEU A 66 -13.10 -1.17 4.11
C LEU A 66 -12.12 -2.11 3.42
N ALA A 67 -11.75 -3.21 4.06
CA ALA A 67 -10.86 -4.23 3.51
C ALA A 67 -11.33 -4.78 2.16
N LYS A 68 -12.64 -4.99 1.99
CA LYS A 68 -13.23 -5.41 0.72
C LYS A 68 -13.10 -4.33 -0.36
N LYS A 69 -13.31 -3.06 0.02
CA LYS A 69 -13.32 -1.92 -0.92
C LYS A 69 -11.91 -1.49 -1.35
N THR A 70 -10.90 -1.77 -0.54
CA THR A 70 -9.48 -1.45 -0.79
C THR A 70 -8.65 -2.68 -1.14
N LEU A 71 -9.27 -3.82 -1.44
CA LEU A 71 -8.55 -5.04 -1.81
C LEU A 71 -7.65 -4.81 -3.05
N GLY A 72 -6.42 -5.30 -2.98
CA GLY A 72 -5.42 -5.16 -4.05
C GLY A 72 -4.40 -4.04 -3.84
N VAL A 73 -4.57 -3.21 -2.81
CA VAL A 73 -3.59 -2.18 -2.42
C VAL A 73 -2.42 -2.78 -1.64
N SER A 74 -1.29 -2.08 -1.63
CA SER A 74 -0.18 -2.35 -0.71
C SER A 74 -0.50 -1.83 0.70
N TYR A 75 0.31 -2.22 1.70
CA TYR A 75 0.17 -1.66 3.05
C TYR A 75 0.41 -0.14 3.08
N ALA A 76 1.36 0.37 2.30
CA ALA A 76 1.62 1.81 2.21
C ALA A 76 0.42 2.58 1.65
N GLU A 77 -0.22 2.04 0.61
CA GLU A 77 -1.44 2.63 0.05
C GLU A 77 -2.63 2.57 1.02
N ALA A 78 -2.77 1.46 1.78
CA ALA A 78 -3.79 1.33 2.80
C ALA A 78 -3.58 2.33 3.95
N GLU A 79 -2.33 2.55 4.35
CA GLU A 79 -1.96 3.55 5.36
C GLU A 79 -2.28 4.97 4.89
N GLU A 80 -1.86 5.34 3.68
CA GLU A 80 -2.14 6.67 3.12
C GLU A 80 -3.64 6.92 2.99
N PHE A 81 -4.40 5.91 2.57
CA PHE A 81 -5.86 5.97 2.53
C PHE A 81 -6.47 6.21 3.91
N ALA A 82 -6.07 5.44 4.93
CA ALA A 82 -6.55 5.58 6.30
C ALA A 82 -6.19 6.95 6.90
N LEU A 83 -4.94 7.39 6.71
CA LEU A 83 -4.46 8.70 7.16
C LEU A 83 -5.19 9.86 6.47
N SER A 84 -5.49 9.74 5.19
CA SER A 84 -6.24 10.74 4.44
C SER A 84 -7.65 10.96 5.03
N ILE A 85 -8.36 9.86 5.35
CA ILE A 85 -9.67 9.93 6.00
C ILE A 85 -9.55 10.55 7.39
N TYR A 86 -8.59 10.11 8.17
CA TYR A 86 -8.35 10.61 9.52
C TYR A 86 -8.07 12.12 9.52
N ARG A 87 -7.19 12.61 8.64
CA ARG A 87 -6.89 14.04 8.49
C ARG A 87 -8.13 14.84 8.11
N GLN A 88 -8.91 14.37 7.14
CA GLN A 88 -10.15 15.04 6.74
C GLN A 88 -11.16 15.11 7.90
N TYR A 89 -11.26 14.04 8.69
CA TYR A 89 -12.11 14.01 9.87
C TYR A 89 -11.68 15.06 10.90
N ILE A 90 -10.40 15.08 11.27
CA ILE A 90 -9.88 16.06 12.24
C ILE A 90 -10.09 17.50 11.77
N LEU A 91 -9.87 17.78 10.48
CA LEU A 91 -10.09 19.12 9.91
C LEU A 91 -11.57 19.52 9.84
N SER A 92 -12.50 18.57 9.89
CA SER A 92 -13.94 18.81 9.84
C SER A 92 -14.59 18.98 11.22
N LEU A 93 -13.84 18.75 12.30
CA LEU A 93 -14.38 18.90 13.66
C LEU A 93 -14.80 20.36 13.96
N PRO A 94 -15.85 20.57 14.77
CA PRO A 94 -16.61 19.57 15.54
C PRO A 94 -17.76 18.89 14.79
N ASN A 95 -18.07 19.30 13.56
CA ASN A 95 -19.27 18.86 12.82
C ASN A 95 -19.00 17.70 11.86
N GLY A 96 -17.79 17.15 11.83
CA GLY A 96 -17.39 16.11 10.90
C GLY A 96 -18.07 14.76 11.13
N ASN A 97 -18.54 14.15 10.04
CA ASN A 97 -19.12 12.80 10.05
C ASN A 97 -18.12 11.82 9.41
N ALA A 98 -17.51 11.00 10.26
CA ALA A 98 -16.48 10.03 9.81
C ALA A 98 -17.00 9.06 8.74
N LYS A 99 -18.24 8.58 8.86
CA LYS A 99 -18.86 7.67 7.89
C LYS A 99 -18.98 8.33 6.50
N GLU A 100 -19.45 9.54 6.45
CA GLU A 100 -19.65 10.28 5.20
C GLU A 100 -18.32 10.60 4.50
N ILE A 101 -17.31 11.00 5.28
CA ILE A 101 -15.94 11.22 4.79
C ILE A 101 -15.37 9.92 4.23
N THR A 102 -15.52 8.81 4.96
CA THR A 102 -15.04 7.50 4.54
C THR A 102 -15.69 7.03 3.24
N GLU A 103 -17.01 7.14 3.12
CA GLU A 103 -17.74 6.77 1.90
C GLU A 103 -17.33 7.62 0.70
N LYS A 104 -17.12 8.92 0.89
CA LYS A 104 -16.62 9.83 -0.15
C LYS A 104 -15.20 9.45 -0.58
N SER A 105 -14.34 9.16 0.37
CA SER A 105 -12.96 8.75 0.09
C SER A 105 -12.87 7.42 -0.66
N ILE A 106 -13.72 6.45 -0.34
CA ILE A 106 -13.82 5.19 -1.08
C ILE A 106 -14.22 5.44 -2.54
N ARG A 107 -15.22 6.27 -2.77
CA ARG A 107 -15.66 6.59 -4.15
C ARG A 107 -14.57 7.27 -4.97
N SER A 108 -13.87 8.24 -4.38
CA SER A 108 -12.74 8.91 -5.02
C SER A 108 -11.59 7.95 -5.32
N TRP A 109 -11.25 7.08 -4.37
CA TRP A 109 -10.21 6.07 -4.53
C TRP A 109 -10.53 5.09 -5.67
N GLN A 110 -11.74 4.56 -5.71
CA GLN A 110 -12.16 3.62 -6.77
C GLN A 110 -12.10 4.27 -8.15
N SER A 111 -12.47 5.53 -8.29
CA SER A 111 -12.36 6.25 -9.57
C SER A 111 -10.92 6.44 -10.02
N GLN A 112 -9.99 6.71 -9.11
CA GLN A 112 -8.56 6.87 -9.41
C GLN A 112 -7.92 5.53 -9.84
N VAL A 113 -8.25 4.44 -9.16
CA VAL A 113 -7.75 3.09 -9.50
C VAL A 113 -8.22 2.67 -10.89
N ILE A 114 -9.48 2.90 -11.23
CA ILE A 114 -10.04 2.60 -12.57
C ILE A 114 -9.32 3.42 -13.65
N THR A 115 -9.02 4.69 -13.38
CA THR A 115 -8.32 5.56 -14.32
C THR A 115 -6.86 5.13 -14.51
N ALA A 116 -6.17 4.72 -13.44
CA ALA A 116 -4.81 4.24 -13.51
C ALA A 116 -4.67 2.95 -14.33
N HIS A 117 -5.59 1.99 -14.16
CA HIS A 117 -5.62 0.76 -14.97
C HIS A 117 -5.87 1.04 -16.46
N LYS A 118 -6.78 1.95 -16.80
CA LYS A 118 -7.02 2.33 -18.21
C LYS A 118 -5.80 2.96 -18.87
N ASN A 119 -5.00 3.69 -18.13
CA ASN A 119 -3.79 4.31 -18.67
C ASN A 119 -2.65 3.29 -18.89
N GLN A 120 -2.60 2.19 -18.13
CA GLN A 120 -1.63 1.12 -18.33
C GLN A 120 -1.97 0.25 -19.55
N GLU A 121 -3.23 -0.08 -19.76
CA GLU A 121 -3.67 -0.83 -20.95
C GLU A 121 -3.51 -0.03 -22.27
N GLY A 122 -3.55 1.31 -22.22
CA GLY A 122 -3.37 2.17 -23.40
C GLY A 122 -1.90 2.33 -23.86
N VAL A 123 -0.92 1.95 -23.02
CA VAL A 123 0.51 2.05 -23.36
C VAL A 123 1.04 0.76 -24.01
N GLU A 124 0.45 -0.39 -23.72
CA GLU A 124 0.88 -1.68 -24.31
C GLU A 124 0.44 -1.86 -25.77
N THR A 125 -0.56 -1.13 -26.26
CA THR A 125 -1.04 -1.24 -27.64
C THR A 125 -0.28 -0.41 -28.66
N CYS A 126 0.70 0.41 -28.25
CA CYS A 126 1.47 1.29 -29.14
C CYS A 126 2.88 0.78 -29.51
N GLN A 127 3.27 -0.44 -29.12
CA GLN A 127 4.60 -1.00 -29.39
C GLN A 127 4.65 -2.23 -30.32
N THR A 128 3.57 -2.51 -31.07
CA THR A 128 3.56 -3.68 -31.96
C THR A 128 3.38 -3.32 -33.44
N ASP A 129 3.81 -2.13 -33.89
CA ASP A 129 3.91 -1.82 -35.32
C ASP A 129 5.21 -1.06 -35.63
N LEU A 130 6.29 -1.82 -35.73
CA LEU A 130 7.49 -1.50 -36.54
C LEU A 130 8.30 -2.77 -36.81
#